data_a3866c27fc327d0f425d7d9f44ae0baf
#
_entry.id   a3866c27fc327d0f425d7d9f44ae0baf
#
_cell.length_a   1.000
_cell.length_b   1.000
_cell.length_c   1.000
_cell.angle_alpha   90.00
_cell.angle_beta   90.00
_cell.angle_gamma   90.00
#
_symmetry.space_group_name_H-M   'P 1'
#
loop_
_entity.id
_entity.type
_entity.pdbx_description
1 polymer ?
#
loop_
_entity_poly.entity_id
_entity_poly.type
_entity_poly.pdbx_seq_one_letter_code
_entity_poly.pdbx_strand_id
1 'polypeptide(L)'
;DVNTVVAEEKSIDNVDQTVTPPEIHTTATDGVTGTHVGVVGDKATTDDVVKYKGLIPGKEYEFVGRLYIQPEELIGTAIYKDEQGNIYINGEYAGDTATASDADIIEIEPLTDENGVPVTAKTKAVVEEADGEVIVHFEFSSALLAGKTVTCFEDVYYNGKKICTHSDITDSSQSVKYPSCHTTATNAADGTHIAKPDEDVTII
;
A
#
# COMPACT_ATOMS: atom_id res chain seq x y z
N ASP A 1 -18.44 -20.66 -51.61
CA ASP A 1 -17.82 -19.36 -51.20
C ASP A 1 -16.49 -19.66 -50.54
N VAL A 2 -15.41 -19.43 -51.28
CA VAL A 2 -14.05 -19.56 -50.77
C VAL A 2 -13.72 -18.27 -50.08
N ASN A 3 -13.63 -18.30 -48.75
CA ASN A 3 -13.10 -17.18 -47.96
C ASN A 3 -11.59 -17.07 -48.27
N THR A 4 -11.25 -16.24 -49.25
CA THR A 4 -9.86 -16.03 -49.61
C THR A 4 -9.29 -14.93 -48.69
N VAL A 5 -8.38 -15.32 -47.81
CA VAL A 5 -7.60 -14.37 -47.02
C VAL A 5 -6.68 -13.62 -47.98
N VAL A 6 -6.89 -12.34 -48.17
CA VAL A 6 -6.14 -11.48 -49.13
C VAL A 6 -4.83 -11.00 -48.55
N ALA A 7 -4.78 -10.82 -47.22
CA ALA A 7 -3.57 -10.46 -46.49
C ALA A 7 -3.71 -10.91 -45.05
N GLU A 8 -2.63 -11.33 -44.44
CA GLU A 8 -2.60 -11.78 -43.06
C GLU A 8 -1.25 -11.41 -42.40
N GLU A 9 -1.29 -10.81 -41.22
CA GLU A 9 -0.14 -10.64 -40.36
C GLU A 9 -0.37 -11.42 -39.05
N LYS A 10 0.51 -12.37 -38.76
CA LYS A 10 0.41 -13.29 -37.59
C LYS A 10 1.63 -13.29 -36.69
N SER A 11 2.55 -12.33 -36.89
CA SER A 11 3.72 -12.29 -36.05
C SER A 11 3.37 -11.78 -34.66
N ILE A 12 3.55 -12.60 -33.63
CA ILE A 12 3.37 -12.20 -32.22
C ILE A 12 4.43 -11.18 -31.80
N ASP A 13 5.56 -11.13 -32.50
CA ASP A 13 6.66 -10.20 -32.21
C ASP A 13 6.52 -8.87 -32.98
N ASN A 14 5.44 -8.69 -33.74
CA ASN A 14 5.20 -7.45 -34.46
C ASN A 14 4.75 -6.35 -33.49
N VAL A 15 5.66 -5.42 -33.17
CA VAL A 15 5.41 -4.31 -32.23
C VAL A 15 4.27 -3.38 -32.68
N ASP A 16 4.01 -3.27 -33.98
CA ASP A 16 2.91 -2.45 -34.52
C ASP A 16 1.52 -3.07 -34.27
N GLN A 17 1.47 -4.35 -33.91
CA GLN A 17 0.25 -5.10 -33.57
C GLN A 17 0.14 -5.43 -32.08
N THR A 18 1.13 -5.02 -31.28
CA THR A 18 1.19 -5.34 -29.85
C THR A 18 0.82 -4.11 -29.03
N VAL A 19 -0.12 -4.27 -28.10
CA VAL A 19 -0.46 -3.27 -27.09
C VAL A 19 0.06 -3.77 -25.75
N THR A 20 1.02 -3.05 -25.19
CA THR A 20 1.52 -3.34 -23.84
C THR A 20 0.74 -2.52 -22.82
N PRO A 21 0.12 -3.12 -21.82
CA PRO A 21 -0.52 -2.38 -20.74
C PRO A 21 0.52 -1.55 -19.98
N PRO A 22 0.13 -0.39 -19.42
CA PRO A 22 1.01 0.36 -18.53
C PRO A 22 1.25 -0.42 -17.22
N GLU A 23 2.41 -0.18 -16.62
CA GLU A 23 2.82 -0.79 -15.35
C GLU A 23 3.16 0.31 -14.35
N ILE A 24 2.94 0.03 -13.04
CA ILE A 24 3.44 0.85 -11.95
C ILE A 24 4.12 -0.01 -10.89
N HIS A 25 5.13 0.56 -10.24
CA HIS A 25 5.76 0.08 -9.03
C HIS A 25 5.90 1.24 -8.06
N THR A 26 5.71 1.01 -6.78
CA THR A 26 5.71 2.09 -5.80
C THR A 26 6.71 1.85 -4.68
N THR A 27 7.12 2.94 -4.03
CA THR A 27 8.01 2.89 -2.88
C THR A 27 7.57 3.94 -1.88
N ALA A 28 7.01 3.48 -0.75
CA ALA A 28 6.51 4.33 0.32
C ALA A 28 7.57 4.59 1.37
N THR A 29 7.73 5.85 1.77
CA THR A 29 8.62 6.25 2.87
C THR A 29 7.92 7.22 3.81
N ASP A 30 8.26 7.15 5.09
CA ASP A 30 7.84 8.15 6.07
C ASP A 30 8.52 9.50 5.77
N GLY A 31 7.74 10.57 5.73
CA GLY A 31 8.22 11.89 5.31
C GLY A 31 9.20 12.56 6.29
N VAL A 32 9.30 12.06 7.53
CA VAL A 32 10.25 12.57 8.53
C VAL A 32 11.56 11.81 8.48
N THR A 33 11.50 10.47 8.44
CA THR A 33 12.69 9.62 8.46
C THR A 33 13.28 9.38 7.07
N GLY A 34 12.48 9.53 6.01
CA GLY A 34 12.85 9.17 4.64
C GLY A 34 13.09 7.67 4.45
N THR A 35 12.53 6.83 5.33
CA THR A 35 12.71 5.38 5.34
C THR A 35 11.37 4.64 5.48
N HIS A 36 11.41 3.30 5.50
CA HIS A 36 10.24 2.46 5.80
C HIS A 36 9.92 2.37 7.32
N VAL A 37 10.50 3.25 8.14
CA VAL A 37 10.22 3.31 9.57
C VAL A 37 9.57 4.65 9.89
N GLY A 38 8.31 4.60 10.31
CA GLY A 38 7.49 5.77 10.60
C GLY A 38 7.67 6.30 12.01
N VAL A 39 7.30 7.57 12.18
CA VAL A 39 7.25 8.25 13.49
C VAL A 39 5.79 8.24 13.98
N VAL A 40 5.59 7.73 15.19
CA VAL A 40 4.26 7.74 15.84
C VAL A 40 3.95 9.15 16.37
N GLY A 41 2.80 9.72 15.96
CA GLY A 41 2.40 11.07 16.41
C GLY A 41 1.09 11.52 15.79
N ASP A 42 0.65 12.73 16.18
CA ASP A 42 -0.63 13.31 15.71
C ASP A 42 -0.59 13.71 14.22
N LYS A 43 0.60 13.93 13.69
CA LYS A 43 0.83 14.27 12.29
C LYS A 43 1.94 13.40 11.74
N ALA A 44 1.60 12.52 10.85
CA ALA A 44 2.51 11.72 10.06
C ALA A 44 2.33 12.05 8.58
N THR A 45 3.39 11.88 7.82
CA THR A 45 3.36 11.97 6.37
C THR A 45 4.00 10.74 5.76
N THR A 46 3.47 10.29 4.63
CA THR A 46 4.08 9.24 3.82
C THR A 46 4.14 9.73 2.38
N ASP A 47 5.31 9.63 1.79
CA ASP A 47 5.52 9.88 0.37
C ASP A 47 5.63 8.53 -0.34
N ASP A 48 4.70 8.26 -1.27
CA ASP A 48 4.77 7.10 -2.13
C ASP A 48 5.22 7.50 -3.53
N VAL A 49 6.42 7.06 -3.91
CA VAL A 49 7.00 7.31 -5.22
C VAL A 49 6.47 6.27 -6.19
N VAL A 50 5.55 6.67 -7.04
CA VAL A 50 4.94 5.82 -8.08
C VAL A 50 5.76 5.91 -9.36
N LYS A 51 6.54 4.86 -9.65
CA LYS A 51 7.26 4.70 -10.92
C LYS A 51 6.32 4.07 -11.93
N TYR A 52 6.13 4.74 -13.04
CA TYR A 52 5.27 4.26 -14.13
C TYR A 52 6.05 3.93 -15.39
N LYS A 53 5.50 3.01 -16.20
CA LYS A 53 5.98 2.65 -17.54
C LYS A 53 4.84 2.57 -18.53
N GLY A 54 5.10 2.99 -19.76
CA GLY A 54 4.17 2.83 -20.87
C GLY A 54 2.99 3.81 -20.87
N LEU A 55 3.05 4.92 -20.11
CA LEU A 55 2.05 5.99 -20.19
C LEU A 55 2.23 6.81 -21.47
N ILE A 56 1.17 7.47 -21.92
CA ILE A 56 1.21 8.29 -23.15
C ILE A 56 1.68 9.71 -22.80
N PRO A 57 2.83 10.18 -23.34
CA PRO A 57 3.31 11.53 -23.10
C PRO A 57 2.29 12.60 -23.49
N GLY A 58 2.27 13.70 -22.73
CA GLY A 58 1.36 14.83 -22.94
C GLY A 58 -0.08 14.57 -22.47
N LYS A 59 -0.36 13.45 -21.79
CA LYS A 59 -1.67 13.16 -21.21
C LYS A 59 -1.65 13.36 -19.70
N GLU A 60 -2.79 13.83 -19.15
CA GLU A 60 -3.01 13.95 -17.72
C GLU A 60 -3.53 12.61 -17.17
N TYR A 61 -2.91 12.16 -16.08
CA TYR A 61 -3.30 10.99 -15.32
C TYR A 61 -3.60 11.39 -13.87
N GLU A 62 -4.51 10.66 -13.23
CA GLU A 62 -4.77 10.75 -11.79
C GLU A 62 -4.19 9.52 -11.10
N PHE A 63 -3.26 9.75 -10.17
CA PHE A 63 -2.67 8.74 -9.28
C PHE A 63 -3.42 8.81 -7.96
N VAL A 64 -3.98 7.69 -7.52
CA VAL A 64 -4.84 7.62 -6.33
C VAL A 64 -4.28 6.60 -5.37
N GLY A 65 -3.80 7.10 -4.23
CA GLY A 65 -3.26 6.27 -3.16
C GLY A 65 -4.28 6.03 -2.05
N ARG A 66 -4.19 4.86 -1.44
CA ARG A 66 -4.96 4.40 -0.29
C ARG A 66 -4.05 3.72 0.71
N LEU A 67 -4.28 3.95 2.01
CA LEU A 67 -3.50 3.35 3.07
C LEU A 67 -4.28 2.23 3.75
N TYR A 68 -3.64 1.07 3.92
CA TYR A 68 -4.18 -0.09 4.61
C TYR A 68 -3.32 -0.52 5.77
N ILE A 69 -3.95 -0.96 6.86
CA ILE A 69 -3.25 -1.56 8.00
C ILE A 69 -2.94 -3.01 7.64
N GLN A 70 -1.66 -3.37 7.69
CA GLN A 70 -1.23 -4.75 7.44
C GLN A 70 -1.76 -5.66 8.54
N PRO A 71 -2.39 -6.81 8.23
CA PRO A 71 -2.79 -7.80 9.21
C PRO A 71 -1.60 -8.29 10.05
N GLU A 72 -1.84 -8.57 11.34
CA GLU A 72 -0.78 -9.05 12.25
C GLU A 72 -0.20 -10.41 11.83
N GLU A 73 -1.04 -11.28 11.24
CA GLU A 73 -0.63 -12.58 10.75
C GLU A 73 -0.87 -12.67 9.24
N LEU A 74 0.22 -12.65 8.48
CA LEU A 74 0.22 -12.98 7.05
C LEU A 74 0.57 -14.45 6.91
N ILE A 75 -0.45 -15.35 7.00
CA ILE A 75 -0.23 -16.79 6.97
C ILE A 75 -0.44 -17.33 5.56
N GLY A 76 0.64 -17.88 4.97
CA GLY A 76 0.57 -18.68 3.73
C GLY A 76 0.28 -17.86 2.48
N THR A 77 -0.41 -18.48 1.51
CA THR A 77 -0.95 -17.78 0.34
C THR A 77 -2.09 -16.91 0.82
N ALA A 78 -1.80 -15.63 0.99
CA ALA A 78 -2.80 -14.72 1.52
C ALA A 78 -3.76 -14.29 0.43
N ILE A 79 -5.03 -14.42 0.71
CA ILE A 79 -6.13 -13.92 -0.09
C ILE A 79 -6.72 -12.75 0.66
N TYR A 80 -6.67 -11.56 0.06
CA TYR A 80 -7.16 -10.33 0.68
C TYR A 80 -8.40 -9.84 -0.02
N LYS A 81 -9.26 -9.17 0.73
CA LYS A 81 -10.42 -8.48 0.22
C LYS A 81 -10.45 -7.06 0.78
N ASP A 82 -10.48 -6.07 -0.09
CA ASP A 82 -10.63 -4.69 0.31
C ASP A 82 -12.10 -4.31 0.59
N GLU A 83 -12.33 -3.10 1.08
CA GLU A 83 -13.66 -2.57 1.41
C GLU A 83 -14.57 -2.39 0.18
N GLN A 84 -14.02 -2.45 -1.02
CA GLN A 84 -14.77 -2.42 -2.28
C GLN A 84 -15.13 -3.82 -2.77
N GLY A 85 -14.68 -4.87 -2.07
CA GLY A 85 -14.89 -6.27 -2.44
C GLY A 85 -13.91 -6.80 -3.49
N ASN A 86 -12.83 -6.06 -3.81
CA ASN A 86 -11.79 -6.55 -4.68
C ASN A 86 -10.96 -7.62 -3.96
N ILE A 87 -10.66 -8.69 -4.66
CA ILE A 87 -9.90 -9.82 -4.14
C ILE A 87 -8.49 -9.83 -4.74
N TYR A 88 -7.50 -9.99 -3.87
CA TYR A 88 -6.09 -10.08 -4.22
C TYR A 88 -5.53 -11.41 -3.73
N ILE A 89 -4.78 -12.10 -4.59
CA ILE A 89 -4.11 -13.36 -4.26
C ILE A 89 -2.60 -13.12 -4.39
N ASN A 90 -1.86 -13.27 -3.30
CA ASN A 90 -0.43 -12.95 -3.25
C ASN A 90 -0.11 -11.54 -3.76
N GLY A 91 -0.99 -10.57 -3.45
CA GLY A 91 -0.84 -9.18 -3.87
C GLY A 91 -1.35 -8.87 -5.28
N GLU A 92 -1.65 -9.85 -6.11
CA GLU A 92 -2.20 -9.62 -7.44
C GLU A 92 -3.73 -9.57 -7.42
N TYR A 93 -4.31 -8.58 -8.10
CA TYR A 93 -5.76 -8.46 -8.24
C TYR A 93 -6.33 -9.66 -8.98
N ALA A 94 -7.22 -10.38 -8.32
CA ALA A 94 -7.85 -11.62 -8.85
C ALA A 94 -9.31 -11.43 -9.27
N GLY A 95 -9.83 -10.19 -9.20
CA GLY A 95 -11.23 -9.89 -9.50
C GLY A 95 -12.11 -9.89 -8.25
N ASP A 96 -13.42 -9.81 -8.47
CA ASP A 96 -14.45 -9.79 -7.43
C ASP A 96 -15.06 -11.18 -7.15
N THR A 97 -14.65 -12.21 -7.88
CA THR A 97 -15.22 -13.58 -7.85
C THR A 97 -14.15 -14.66 -7.71
N ALA A 98 -13.18 -14.47 -6.81
CA ALA A 98 -12.21 -15.54 -6.57
C ALA A 98 -12.90 -16.79 -5.97
N THR A 99 -12.51 -17.96 -6.45
CA THR A 99 -13.01 -19.28 -6.01
C THR A 99 -12.44 -19.72 -4.66
N ALA A 100 -11.99 -18.77 -3.82
CA ALA A 100 -11.53 -19.06 -2.47
C ALA A 100 -12.70 -19.31 -1.54
N SER A 101 -12.51 -20.20 -0.56
CA SER A 101 -13.45 -20.34 0.53
C SER A 101 -13.44 -19.05 1.37
N ASP A 102 -14.61 -18.57 1.79
CA ASP A 102 -14.72 -17.35 2.61
C ASP A 102 -13.88 -17.41 3.90
N ALA A 103 -13.54 -18.62 4.37
CA ALA A 103 -12.72 -18.85 5.55
C ALA A 103 -11.22 -18.52 5.34
N ASP A 104 -10.77 -18.47 4.10
CA ASP A 104 -9.37 -18.19 3.73
C ASP A 104 -9.16 -16.74 3.30
N ILE A 105 -10.21 -15.93 3.29
CA ILE A 105 -10.15 -14.53 2.89
C ILE A 105 -9.86 -13.65 4.11
N ILE A 106 -8.78 -12.88 4.04
CA ILE A 106 -8.44 -11.87 5.02
C ILE A 106 -9.00 -10.53 4.55
N GLU A 107 -9.92 -9.95 5.32
CA GLU A 107 -10.36 -8.58 5.07
C GLU A 107 -9.27 -7.63 5.56
N ILE A 108 -8.79 -6.75 4.65
CA ILE A 108 -7.81 -5.73 5.01
C ILE A 108 -8.54 -4.45 5.40
N GLU A 109 -8.07 -3.84 6.48
CA GLU A 109 -8.68 -2.63 7.02
C GLU A 109 -8.02 -1.37 6.42
N PRO A 110 -8.79 -0.46 5.83
CA PRO A 110 -8.24 0.83 5.44
C PRO A 110 -7.83 1.62 6.69
N LEU A 111 -6.71 2.33 6.60
CA LEU A 111 -6.38 3.34 7.60
C LEU A 111 -7.40 4.47 7.49
N THR A 112 -8.06 4.78 8.60
CA THR A 112 -9.08 5.84 8.66
C THR A 112 -8.62 7.02 9.50
N ASP A 113 -9.18 8.20 9.21
CA ASP A 113 -9.04 9.38 10.05
C ASP A 113 -9.91 9.28 11.34
N GLU A 114 -9.91 10.32 12.16
CA GLU A 114 -10.69 10.41 13.40
C GLU A 114 -12.22 10.33 13.20
N ASN A 115 -12.70 10.55 11.97
CA ASN A 115 -14.11 10.48 11.59
C ASN A 115 -14.48 9.13 10.96
N GLY A 116 -13.53 8.19 10.87
CA GLY A 116 -13.70 6.90 10.23
C GLY A 116 -13.66 6.95 8.70
N VAL A 117 -13.15 8.04 8.11
CA VAL A 117 -13.01 8.17 6.67
C VAL A 117 -11.67 7.59 6.23
N PRO A 118 -11.63 6.70 5.20
CA PRO A 118 -10.38 6.16 4.68
C PRO A 118 -9.38 7.24 4.25
N VAL A 119 -8.14 7.10 4.69
CA VAL A 119 -7.04 7.99 4.30
C VAL A 119 -6.67 7.71 2.85
N THR A 120 -6.87 8.71 2.01
CA THR A 120 -6.57 8.66 0.58
C THR A 120 -5.79 9.89 0.16
N ALA A 121 -4.96 9.73 -0.86
CA ALA A 121 -4.25 10.85 -1.49
C ALA A 121 -4.42 10.79 -3.00
N LYS A 122 -4.30 11.94 -3.67
CA LYS A 122 -4.44 12.04 -5.11
C LYS A 122 -3.44 13.03 -5.68
N THR A 123 -2.78 12.62 -6.74
CA THR A 123 -1.91 13.50 -7.53
C THR A 123 -2.32 13.44 -8.99
N LYS A 124 -2.54 14.61 -9.62
CA LYS A 124 -2.73 14.71 -11.05
C LYS A 124 -1.44 15.19 -11.71
N ALA A 125 -1.03 14.51 -12.75
CA ALA A 125 0.18 14.85 -13.48
C ALA A 125 -0.02 14.71 -14.99
N VAL A 126 0.49 15.68 -15.73
CA VAL A 126 0.72 15.53 -17.18
C VAL A 126 2.09 14.88 -17.32
N VAL A 127 2.14 13.64 -17.80
CA VAL A 127 3.40 12.94 -17.98
C VAL A 127 4.12 13.43 -19.23
N GLU A 128 5.40 13.73 -19.10
CA GLU A 128 6.21 14.23 -20.23
C GLU A 128 6.82 13.09 -21.04
N GLU A 129 7.14 11.98 -20.38
CA GLU A 129 7.75 10.79 -20.97
C GLU A 129 6.85 9.55 -20.71
N ALA A 130 7.07 8.50 -21.51
CA ALA A 130 6.32 7.24 -21.34
C ALA A 130 6.63 6.54 -20.01
N ASP A 131 7.85 6.71 -19.52
CA ASP A 131 8.34 6.14 -18.25
C ASP A 131 8.80 7.30 -17.36
N GLY A 132 8.48 7.23 -16.08
CA GLY A 132 8.81 8.29 -15.13
C GLY A 132 8.33 7.98 -13.71
N GLU A 133 8.20 9.04 -12.91
CA GLU A 133 7.72 8.91 -11.54
C GLU A 133 6.83 10.08 -11.12
N VAL A 134 5.91 9.81 -10.20
CA VAL A 134 5.03 10.79 -9.55
C VAL A 134 5.02 10.48 -8.07
N ILE A 135 4.96 11.51 -7.21
CA ILE A 135 4.83 11.33 -5.77
C ILE A 135 3.37 11.51 -5.39
N VAL A 136 2.85 10.54 -4.64
CA VAL A 136 1.57 10.63 -3.96
C VAL A 136 1.84 10.87 -2.48
N HIS A 137 1.42 12.02 -1.97
CA HIS A 137 1.69 12.49 -0.62
C HIS A 137 0.49 12.29 0.29
N PHE A 138 0.69 11.58 1.41
CA PHE A 138 -0.32 11.36 2.44
C PHE A 138 -0.02 12.15 3.69
N GLU A 139 -1.07 12.69 4.32
CA GLU A 139 -1.05 13.28 5.65
C GLU A 139 -2.11 12.60 6.53
N PHE A 140 -1.74 12.12 7.71
CA PHE A 140 -2.64 11.42 8.62
C PHE A 140 -2.13 11.42 10.06
N SER A 141 -2.91 10.92 11.02
CA SER A 141 -2.45 10.65 12.37
C SER A 141 -1.94 9.21 12.49
N SER A 142 -0.72 9.04 12.97
CA SER A 142 -0.12 7.74 13.29
C SER A 142 -0.15 7.41 14.80
N ALA A 143 -0.87 8.18 15.60
CA ALA A 143 -0.90 8.04 17.07
C ALA A 143 -1.32 6.63 17.53
N LEU A 144 -2.17 5.95 16.77
CA LEU A 144 -2.66 4.60 17.07
C LEU A 144 -1.95 3.48 16.30
N LEU A 145 -0.87 3.81 15.60
CA LEU A 145 -0.15 2.87 14.72
C LEU A 145 1.07 2.22 15.39
N ALA A 146 1.37 2.53 16.67
CA ALA A 146 2.48 1.91 17.37
C ALA A 146 2.42 0.36 17.31
N GLY A 147 3.45 -0.26 16.76
CA GLY A 147 3.54 -1.71 16.52
C GLY A 147 2.92 -2.20 15.22
N LYS A 148 2.27 -1.32 14.45
CA LYS A 148 1.60 -1.66 13.18
C LYS A 148 2.45 -1.33 11.97
N THR A 149 2.09 -1.92 10.84
CA THR A 149 2.62 -1.60 9.51
C THR A 149 1.47 -1.09 8.66
N VAL A 150 1.72 -0.04 7.89
CA VAL A 150 0.78 0.54 6.93
C VAL A 150 1.34 0.34 5.53
N THR A 151 0.52 -0.15 4.61
CA THR A 151 0.87 -0.40 3.21
C THR A 151 0.11 0.56 2.31
N CYS A 152 0.79 1.16 1.33
CA CYS A 152 0.20 2.01 0.31
C CYS A 152 -0.28 1.16 -0.87
N PHE A 153 -1.50 1.39 -1.33
CA PHE A 153 -2.02 0.86 -2.59
C PHE A 153 -2.21 2.00 -3.57
N GLU A 154 -1.79 1.81 -4.80
CA GLU A 154 -1.85 2.84 -5.82
C GLU A 154 -2.61 2.38 -7.07
N ASP A 155 -3.53 3.24 -7.50
CA ASP A 155 -4.26 3.11 -8.76
C ASP A 155 -3.94 4.28 -9.69
N VAL A 156 -3.79 4.01 -10.98
CA VAL A 156 -3.66 5.06 -12.00
C VAL A 156 -4.90 5.10 -12.88
N TYR A 157 -5.44 6.31 -13.05
CA TYR A 157 -6.62 6.56 -13.87
C TYR A 157 -6.29 7.44 -15.06
N TYR A 158 -6.90 7.12 -16.19
CA TYR A 158 -6.93 7.96 -17.39
C TYR A 158 -8.37 8.16 -17.83
N ASN A 159 -8.80 9.42 -17.95
CA ASN A 159 -10.19 9.76 -18.27
C ASN A 159 -11.22 9.06 -17.38
N GLY A 160 -10.94 8.95 -16.08
CA GLY A 160 -11.82 8.31 -15.09
C GLY A 160 -11.85 6.78 -15.13
N LYS A 161 -11.02 6.14 -15.96
CA LYS A 161 -10.88 4.68 -15.99
C LYS A 161 -9.57 4.26 -15.35
N LYS A 162 -9.63 3.30 -14.42
CA LYS A 162 -8.43 2.66 -13.88
C LYS A 162 -7.71 1.88 -14.99
N ILE A 163 -6.43 2.13 -15.18
CA ILE A 163 -5.60 1.54 -16.23
C ILE A 163 -4.51 0.63 -15.70
N CYS A 164 -4.05 0.86 -14.48
CA CYS A 164 -3.14 -0.02 -13.77
C CYS A 164 -3.25 0.19 -12.26
N THR A 165 -2.73 -0.76 -11.50
CA THR A 165 -2.76 -0.79 -10.03
C THR A 165 -1.49 -1.45 -9.51
N HIS A 166 -1.06 -1.04 -8.31
CA HIS A 166 -0.08 -1.74 -7.49
C HIS A 166 -0.65 -1.86 -6.07
N SER A 167 -1.07 -3.06 -5.68
CA SER A 167 -1.87 -3.31 -4.49
C SER A 167 -1.45 -4.63 -3.84
N ASP A 168 -0.24 -4.67 -3.27
CA ASP A 168 0.28 -5.82 -2.56
C ASP A 168 0.49 -5.49 -1.08
N ILE A 169 -0.41 -5.98 -0.21
CA ILE A 169 -0.35 -5.74 1.23
C ILE A 169 0.94 -6.31 1.86
N THR A 170 1.62 -7.22 1.19
CA THR A 170 2.85 -7.86 1.66
C THR A 170 4.12 -7.20 1.13
N ASP A 171 4.00 -6.27 0.17
CA ASP A 171 5.14 -5.61 -0.42
C ASP A 171 5.81 -4.66 0.60
N SER A 172 7.00 -5.02 1.02
CA SER A 172 7.79 -4.22 1.95
C SER A 172 8.22 -2.87 1.38
N SER A 173 8.29 -2.72 0.05
CA SER A 173 8.61 -1.44 -0.59
C SER A 173 7.45 -0.46 -0.52
N GLN A 174 6.21 -0.95 -0.42
CA GLN A 174 5.00 -0.16 -0.24
C GLN A 174 4.63 0.08 1.24
N SER A 175 5.45 -0.40 2.18
CA SER A 175 5.06 -0.49 3.59
C SER A 175 5.93 0.38 4.49
N VAL A 176 5.28 1.08 5.44
CA VAL A 176 5.93 1.84 6.51
C VAL A 176 5.56 1.24 7.85
N LYS A 177 6.57 0.84 8.63
CA LYS A 177 6.40 0.23 9.96
C LYS A 177 6.50 1.29 11.05
N TYR A 178 5.52 1.34 11.94
CA TYR A 178 5.49 2.21 13.11
C TYR A 178 5.97 1.43 14.34
N PRO A 179 7.17 1.72 14.89
CA PRO A 179 7.71 0.97 16.00
C PRO A 179 6.90 1.20 17.29
N SER A 180 6.90 0.19 18.18
CA SER A 180 6.39 0.31 19.54
C SER A 180 7.52 0.09 20.54
N CYS A 181 7.36 0.70 21.73
CA CYS A 181 8.29 0.53 22.83
C CYS A 181 7.50 0.14 24.09
N HIS A 182 7.91 -0.94 24.73
CA HIS A 182 7.42 -1.33 26.04
C HIS A 182 8.53 -1.25 27.06
N THR A 183 8.25 -0.63 28.18
CA THR A 183 9.16 -0.59 29.32
C THR A 183 8.52 -1.27 30.53
N THR A 184 9.33 -1.97 31.30
CA THR A 184 8.91 -2.56 32.57
C THR A 184 9.80 -2.01 33.66
N ALA A 185 9.19 -1.39 34.65
CA ALA A 185 9.89 -0.89 35.82
C ALA A 185 9.70 -1.87 36.98
N THR A 186 10.78 -2.24 37.63
CA THR A 186 10.75 -3.10 38.81
C THR A 186 11.54 -2.49 39.96
N ASN A 187 11.14 -2.85 41.20
CA ASN A 187 11.91 -2.53 42.39
C ASN A 187 13.21 -3.34 42.36
N ALA A 188 14.35 -2.66 42.38
CA ALA A 188 15.67 -3.30 42.29
C ALA A 188 15.96 -4.25 43.48
N ALA A 189 15.29 -4.09 44.62
CA ALA A 189 15.53 -4.91 45.79
C ALA A 189 14.92 -6.32 45.70
N ASP A 190 13.74 -6.45 45.06
CA ASP A 190 12.99 -7.70 45.05
C ASP A 190 12.42 -8.09 43.67
N GLY A 191 12.63 -7.26 42.62
CA GLY A 191 12.15 -7.51 41.26
C GLY A 191 10.64 -7.40 41.09
N THR A 192 9.91 -6.88 42.09
CA THR A 192 8.45 -6.71 42.02
C THR A 192 8.06 -5.34 41.46
N HIS A 193 6.77 -5.17 41.13
CA HIS A 193 6.20 -3.88 40.77
C HIS A 193 5.60 -3.13 41.98
N ILE A 194 5.95 -3.54 43.19
CA ILE A 194 5.40 -2.99 44.41
C ILE A 194 6.48 -2.19 45.15
N ALA A 195 6.18 -0.92 45.42
CA ALA A 195 6.97 -0.09 46.32
C ALA A 195 6.21 0.04 47.64
N LYS A 196 6.92 -0.06 48.79
CA LYS A 196 6.32 0.19 50.08
C LYS A 196 6.40 1.67 50.41
N PRO A 197 5.39 2.25 51.07
CA PRO A 197 5.48 3.61 51.60
C PRO A 197 6.66 3.73 52.59
N ASP A 198 7.32 4.88 52.59
CA ASP A 198 8.40 5.22 53.50
C ASP A 198 9.70 4.40 53.38
N GLU A 199 9.91 3.70 52.28
CA GLU A 199 11.17 3.04 51.93
C GLU A 199 11.82 3.75 50.75
N ASP A 200 13.16 3.86 50.76
CA ASP A 200 13.91 4.30 49.57
C ASP A 200 13.89 3.18 48.52
N VAL A 201 13.32 3.47 47.36
CA VAL A 201 13.15 2.51 46.26
C VAL A 201 14.02 2.89 45.09
N THR A 202 14.82 1.95 44.62
CA THR A 202 15.53 2.08 43.35
C THR A 202 14.76 1.31 42.28
N ILE A 203 14.45 2.00 41.16
CA ILE A 203 13.76 1.42 40.00
C ILE A 203 14.80 1.14 38.92
N ILE A 204 14.73 -0.04 38.34
CA ILE A 204 15.56 -0.50 37.23
C ILE A 204 14.71 -0.92 36.04
#